data_02fbd67353a98d4978e4c55c17f411fe
#
_entry.id   02fbd67353a98d4978e4c55c17f411fe
#
_cell.length_a   1.000
_cell.length_b   1.000
_cell.length_c   1.000
_cell.angle_alpha   90.00
_cell.angle_beta   90.00
_cell.angle_gamma   90.00
#
_symmetry.space_group_name_H-M   'P 1'
#
loop_
_entity.id
_entity.type
_entity.pdbx_description
1 polymer ?
#
loop_
_entity_poly.entity_id
_entity_poly.type
_entity_poly.pdbx_seq_one_letter_code
_entity_poly.pdbx_strand_id
1 'polypeptide(L)'
;MSSALQDVLSILDLETLEVNLFRGRSPQSRWQRVFGGQVIGQALVAACRTVEDVAVRPPHSLHAYFLLGGDPKVPIIYEVDRIRDGRSFTTRRVVAIQHGHPIYSMSVSFHLHEEGLTHQLPMPDVSKPDALPSEAEIRDRLLPQMPDPVRRYYERERPIELRPVEYDRYLGRKLEGGRFHLWMRATGHLDRKSVV
;
A
#
# COMPACT_ATOMS: atom_id res chain seq x y z
N MET A 1 6.57 17.26 -5.61
CA MET A 1 6.19 15.84 -5.42
C MET A 1 7.28 15.00 -6.06
N SER A 2 7.76 13.94 -5.43
CA SER A 2 8.79 13.09 -6.06
C SER A 2 8.21 12.36 -7.27
N SER A 3 9.07 12.03 -8.26
CA SER A 3 8.61 11.30 -9.46
C SER A 3 8.06 9.93 -9.08
N ALA A 4 8.69 9.25 -8.13
CA ALA A 4 8.25 7.95 -7.62
C ALA A 4 6.88 8.00 -6.94
N LEU A 5 6.52 9.10 -6.26
CA LEU A 5 5.19 9.26 -5.67
C LEU A 5 4.14 9.51 -6.74
N GLN A 6 4.45 10.29 -7.78
CA GLN A 6 3.56 10.49 -8.92
C GLN A 6 3.29 9.18 -9.66
N ASP A 7 4.30 8.34 -9.82
CA ASP A 7 4.15 7.01 -10.42
C ASP A 7 3.16 6.14 -9.61
N VAL A 8 3.26 6.15 -8.28
CA VAL A 8 2.31 5.42 -7.42
C VAL A 8 0.89 5.94 -7.59
N LEU A 9 0.68 7.26 -7.59
CA LEU A 9 -0.65 7.84 -7.79
C LEU A 9 -1.22 7.47 -9.17
N SER A 10 -0.39 7.52 -10.21
CA SER A 10 -0.77 7.10 -11.57
C SER A 10 -1.17 5.61 -11.66
N ILE A 11 -0.49 4.74 -10.90
CA ILE A 11 -0.80 3.30 -10.85
C ILE A 11 -2.11 3.06 -10.09
N LEU A 12 -2.41 3.87 -9.08
CA LEU A 12 -3.65 3.77 -8.30
C LEU A 12 -4.85 4.38 -9.02
N ASP A 13 -4.62 5.23 -10.02
CA ASP A 13 -5.70 5.78 -10.84
C ASP A 13 -6.18 4.74 -11.87
N LEU A 14 -7.20 3.97 -11.48
CA LEU A 14 -7.75 2.90 -12.29
C LEU A 14 -8.60 3.45 -13.44
N GLU A 15 -8.55 2.78 -14.58
CA GLU A 15 -9.49 2.98 -15.68
C GLU A 15 -10.82 2.32 -15.33
N THR A 16 -11.92 3.05 -15.41
CA THR A 16 -13.28 2.50 -15.30
C THR A 16 -13.68 1.90 -16.63
N LEU A 17 -13.98 0.61 -16.64
CA LEU A 17 -14.43 -0.11 -17.84
C LEU A 17 -15.97 -0.16 -17.91
N GLU A 18 -16.60 -0.45 -16.77
CA GLU A 18 -18.05 -0.55 -16.61
C GLU A 18 -18.39 -0.37 -15.11
N VAL A 19 -19.67 -0.30 -14.78
CA VAL A 19 -20.14 -0.31 -13.40
C VAL A 19 -19.50 -1.50 -12.64
N ASN A 20 -18.82 -1.18 -11.54
CA ASN A 20 -18.11 -2.17 -10.71
C ASN A 20 -16.93 -2.91 -11.39
N LEU A 21 -16.48 -2.48 -12.57
CA LEU A 21 -15.40 -3.12 -13.31
C LEU A 21 -14.31 -2.11 -13.65
N PHE A 22 -13.09 -2.37 -13.20
CA PHE A 22 -11.96 -1.46 -13.33
C PHE A 22 -10.73 -2.17 -13.90
N ARG A 23 -9.85 -1.41 -14.55
CA ARG A 23 -8.59 -1.90 -15.07
C ARG A 23 -7.42 -1.15 -14.42
N GLY A 24 -6.54 -1.91 -13.77
CA GLY A 24 -5.27 -1.42 -13.23
C GLY A 24 -4.11 -1.81 -14.12
N ARG A 25 -3.12 -0.91 -14.20
CA ARG A 25 -1.85 -1.17 -14.90
C ARG A 25 -0.74 -1.39 -13.88
N SER A 26 0.29 -2.14 -14.28
CA SER A 26 1.51 -2.29 -13.50
C SER A 26 2.62 -1.41 -14.08
N PRO A 27 3.52 -0.89 -13.23
CA PRO A 27 4.68 -0.18 -13.73
C PRO A 27 5.55 -1.12 -14.58
N GLN A 28 6.21 -0.58 -15.60
CA GLN A 28 7.22 -1.32 -16.36
C GLN A 28 8.39 -1.64 -15.41
N SER A 29 8.44 -2.85 -14.94
CA SER A 29 9.47 -3.31 -14.00
C SER A 29 10.12 -4.60 -14.49
N ARG A 30 11.35 -4.87 -13.98
CA ARG A 30 12.04 -6.15 -14.23
C ARG A 30 11.59 -7.26 -13.27
N TRP A 31 10.58 -7.00 -12.43
CA TRP A 31 10.04 -8.00 -11.51
C TRP A 31 9.26 -9.06 -12.28
N GLN A 32 9.42 -10.30 -11.85
CA GLN A 32 8.70 -11.45 -12.43
C GLN A 32 7.23 -11.49 -12.02
N ARG A 33 6.87 -10.80 -10.93
CA ARG A 33 5.51 -10.78 -10.38
C ARG A 33 5.12 -9.36 -9.99
N VAL A 34 3.81 -9.09 -10.04
CA VAL A 34 3.24 -7.83 -9.55
C VAL A 34 3.48 -7.71 -8.05
N PHE A 35 3.82 -6.51 -7.59
CA PHE A 35 3.96 -6.21 -6.18
C PHE A 35 2.60 -6.29 -5.46
N GLY A 36 2.54 -7.08 -4.36
CA GLY A 36 1.29 -7.29 -3.63
C GLY A 36 0.65 -6.01 -3.09
N GLY A 37 1.45 -5.06 -2.62
CA GLY A 37 0.96 -3.75 -2.15
C GLY A 37 0.26 -2.94 -3.24
N GLN A 38 0.69 -3.06 -4.51
CA GLN A 38 -0.01 -2.47 -5.65
C GLN A 38 -1.39 -3.10 -5.84
N VAL A 39 -1.48 -4.43 -5.79
CA VAL A 39 -2.76 -5.15 -5.98
C VAL A 39 -3.76 -4.79 -4.89
N ILE A 40 -3.31 -4.73 -3.62
CA ILE A 40 -4.15 -4.28 -2.49
C ILE A 40 -4.61 -2.83 -2.69
N GLY A 41 -3.70 -1.93 -3.01
CA GLY A 41 -4.02 -0.51 -3.21
C GLY A 41 -5.03 -0.31 -4.34
N GLN A 42 -4.80 -0.94 -5.49
CA GLN A 42 -5.71 -0.88 -6.63
C GLN A 42 -7.08 -1.49 -6.30
N ALA A 43 -7.13 -2.64 -5.62
CA ALA A 43 -8.38 -3.26 -5.19
C ALA A 43 -9.16 -2.37 -4.21
N LEU A 44 -8.46 -1.70 -3.29
CA LEU A 44 -9.09 -0.77 -2.35
C LEU A 44 -9.64 0.45 -3.07
N VAL A 45 -8.92 1.04 -4.02
CA VAL A 45 -9.42 2.14 -4.88
C VAL A 45 -10.65 1.70 -5.66
N ALA A 46 -10.64 0.51 -6.27
CA ALA A 46 -11.81 -0.03 -6.96
C ALA A 46 -13.03 -0.14 -6.04
N ALA A 47 -12.85 -0.67 -4.82
CA ALA A 47 -13.92 -0.72 -3.83
C ALA A 47 -14.43 0.67 -3.44
N CYS A 48 -13.53 1.62 -3.14
CA CYS A 48 -13.87 3.00 -2.76
C CYS A 48 -14.69 3.71 -3.86
N ARG A 49 -14.37 3.52 -5.13
CA ARG A 49 -15.08 4.11 -6.27
C ARG A 49 -16.52 3.60 -6.43
N THR A 50 -16.91 2.54 -5.72
CA THR A 50 -18.28 2.02 -5.70
C THR A 50 -19.08 2.46 -4.48
N VAL A 51 -18.49 3.23 -3.56
CA VAL A 51 -19.14 3.80 -2.37
C VAL A 51 -19.51 5.23 -2.67
N GLU A 52 -20.76 5.62 -2.39
CA GLU A 52 -21.33 6.93 -2.79
C GLU A 52 -20.55 8.11 -2.18
N ASP A 53 -20.18 8.03 -0.92
CA ASP A 53 -19.37 9.05 -0.24
C ASP A 53 -18.34 8.38 0.69
N VAL A 54 -17.18 8.10 0.13
CA VAL A 54 -16.08 7.46 0.85
C VAL A 54 -15.44 8.38 1.91
N ALA A 55 -15.58 9.70 1.78
CA ALA A 55 -15.08 10.64 2.77
C ALA A 55 -15.92 10.61 4.06
N VAL A 56 -17.23 10.40 3.93
CA VAL A 56 -18.17 10.23 5.05
C VAL A 56 -18.12 8.80 5.59
N ARG A 57 -17.88 7.83 4.72
CA ARG A 57 -17.86 6.40 5.04
C ARG A 57 -16.52 5.79 4.60
N PRO A 58 -15.43 6.06 5.32
CA PRO A 58 -14.11 5.53 4.96
C PRO A 58 -14.01 4.02 5.20
N PRO A 59 -13.09 3.34 4.50
CA PRO A 59 -12.76 1.95 4.82
C PRO A 59 -12.12 1.88 6.21
N HIS A 60 -12.58 0.92 7.03
CA HIS A 60 -12.04 0.71 8.38
C HIS A 60 -11.41 -0.66 8.60
N SER A 61 -11.73 -1.64 7.76
CA SER A 61 -11.13 -2.97 7.83
C SER A 61 -11.16 -3.66 6.48
N LEU A 62 -10.14 -4.46 6.22
CA LEU A 62 -10.10 -5.35 5.06
C LEU A 62 -9.44 -6.68 5.43
N HIS A 63 -9.86 -7.72 4.71
CA HIS A 63 -9.24 -9.03 4.73
C HIS A 63 -9.03 -9.52 3.30
N ALA A 64 -7.88 -10.12 3.01
CA ALA A 64 -7.53 -10.46 1.64
C ALA A 64 -6.66 -11.71 1.52
N TYR A 65 -6.75 -12.35 0.35
CA TYR A 65 -5.94 -13.50 -0.02
C TYR A 65 -5.24 -13.27 -1.34
N PHE A 66 -3.93 -13.49 -1.37
CA PHE A 66 -3.17 -13.66 -2.60
C PHE A 66 -3.30 -15.11 -3.05
N LEU A 67 -3.86 -15.32 -4.24
CA LEU A 67 -4.18 -16.64 -4.76
C LEU A 67 -3.11 -17.11 -5.75
N LEU A 68 -2.71 -16.23 -6.68
CA LEU A 68 -1.70 -16.49 -7.70
C LEU A 68 -0.76 -15.28 -7.85
N GLY A 69 0.44 -15.53 -8.39
CA GLY A 69 1.35 -14.46 -8.77
C GLY A 69 0.87 -13.71 -10.01
N GLY A 70 0.66 -12.38 -9.90
CA GLY A 70 0.27 -11.56 -11.05
C GLY A 70 1.42 -11.33 -12.04
N ASP A 71 1.11 -11.28 -13.34
CA ASP A 71 2.02 -10.92 -14.43
C ASP A 71 2.08 -9.38 -14.56
N PRO A 72 3.25 -8.73 -14.37
CA PRO A 72 3.36 -7.27 -14.49
C PRO A 72 3.18 -6.75 -15.93
N LYS A 73 3.21 -7.62 -16.94
CA LYS A 73 3.05 -7.24 -18.34
C LYS A 73 1.60 -7.16 -18.80
N VAL A 74 0.68 -7.71 -17.99
CA VAL A 74 -0.74 -7.80 -18.30
C VAL A 74 -1.52 -6.91 -17.33
N PRO A 75 -2.47 -6.09 -17.79
CA PRO A 75 -3.37 -5.34 -16.91
C PRO A 75 -4.15 -6.28 -15.97
N ILE A 76 -4.50 -5.75 -14.80
CA ILE A 76 -5.32 -6.47 -13.83
C ILE A 76 -6.75 -5.93 -13.94
N ILE A 77 -7.72 -6.83 -14.04
CA ILE A 77 -9.14 -6.48 -13.99
C ILE A 77 -9.62 -6.65 -12.56
N TYR A 78 -10.25 -5.62 -12.02
CA TYR A 78 -10.85 -5.61 -10.69
C TYR A 78 -12.37 -5.61 -10.83
N GLU A 79 -13.00 -6.67 -10.39
CA GLU A 79 -14.44 -6.82 -10.31
C GLU A 79 -14.89 -6.57 -8.87
N VAL A 80 -15.81 -5.63 -8.68
CA VAL A 80 -16.34 -5.25 -7.36
C VAL A 80 -17.75 -5.76 -7.19
N ASP A 81 -17.96 -6.59 -6.18
CA ASP A 81 -19.27 -7.05 -5.76
C ASP A 81 -19.78 -6.18 -4.60
N ARG A 82 -20.95 -5.55 -4.80
CA ARG A 82 -21.63 -4.71 -3.80
C ARG A 82 -22.43 -5.59 -2.85
N ILE A 83 -21.74 -6.20 -1.88
CA ILE A 83 -22.36 -7.17 -0.94
C ILE A 83 -23.46 -6.50 -0.12
N ARG A 84 -23.22 -5.27 0.37
CA ARG A 84 -24.18 -4.57 1.21
C ARG A 84 -23.97 -3.06 1.17
N ASP A 85 -25.08 -2.33 1.10
CA ASP A 85 -25.19 -0.90 1.38
C ASP A 85 -26.17 -0.72 2.54
N GLY A 86 -25.66 -0.69 3.77
CA GLY A 86 -26.45 -0.50 4.98
C GLY A 86 -26.40 0.95 5.47
N ARG A 87 -27.14 1.23 6.54
CA ARG A 87 -27.20 2.58 7.13
C ARG A 87 -25.86 3.04 7.66
N SER A 88 -25.17 2.26 8.51
CA SER A 88 -23.85 2.59 9.09
C SER A 88 -22.71 1.90 8.37
N PHE A 89 -22.91 0.67 7.88
CA PHE A 89 -21.87 -0.15 7.25
C PHE A 89 -22.15 -0.38 5.77
N THR A 90 -21.10 -0.35 4.97
CA THR A 90 -21.08 -0.79 3.58
C THR A 90 -20.03 -1.87 3.42
N THR A 91 -20.31 -2.92 2.65
CA THR A 91 -19.36 -4.02 2.40
C THR A 91 -19.17 -4.23 0.91
N ARG A 92 -17.91 -4.37 0.50
CA ARG A 92 -17.50 -4.70 -0.87
C ARG A 92 -16.63 -5.94 -0.88
N ARG A 93 -16.79 -6.76 -1.90
CA ARG A 93 -15.83 -7.80 -2.27
C ARG A 93 -15.18 -7.42 -3.58
N VAL A 94 -13.86 -7.58 -3.68
CA VAL A 94 -13.11 -7.31 -4.89
C VAL A 94 -12.36 -8.56 -5.30
N VAL A 95 -12.46 -8.94 -6.57
CA VAL A 95 -11.65 -9.99 -7.18
C VAL A 95 -10.75 -9.35 -8.23
N ALA A 96 -9.44 -9.58 -8.11
CA ALA A 96 -8.47 -9.19 -9.13
C ALA A 96 -8.21 -10.37 -10.07
N ILE A 97 -8.32 -10.15 -11.38
CA ILE A 97 -8.32 -11.19 -12.41
C ILE A 97 -7.23 -10.90 -13.45
N GLN A 98 -6.47 -11.93 -13.81
CA GLN A 98 -5.61 -11.94 -15.00
C GLN A 98 -5.75 -13.29 -15.72
N HIS A 99 -5.67 -13.29 -17.04
CA HIS A 99 -5.77 -14.49 -17.88
C HIS A 99 -7.03 -15.34 -17.57
N GLY A 100 -8.13 -14.70 -17.14
CA GLY A 100 -9.37 -15.39 -16.76
C GLY A 100 -9.34 -16.06 -15.39
N HIS A 101 -8.27 -15.91 -14.61
CA HIS A 101 -8.13 -16.52 -13.29
C HIS A 101 -8.04 -15.45 -12.18
N PRO A 102 -8.70 -15.67 -11.03
CA PRO A 102 -8.52 -14.82 -9.86
C PRO A 102 -7.09 -14.95 -9.31
N ILE A 103 -6.39 -13.81 -9.22
CA ILE A 103 -5.05 -13.74 -8.64
C ILE A 103 -5.07 -13.22 -7.20
N TYR A 104 -6.18 -12.54 -6.83
CA TYR A 104 -6.35 -11.93 -5.51
C TYR A 104 -7.84 -11.76 -5.20
N SER A 105 -8.22 -11.88 -3.93
CA SER A 105 -9.57 -11.63 -3.44
C SER A 105 -9.52 -10.85 -2.13
N MET A 106 -10.41 -9.84 -1.98
CA MET A 106 -10.49 -8.97 -0.81
C MET A 106 -11.94 -8.73 -0.43
N SER A 107 -12.21 -8.75 0.88
CA SER A 107 -13.43 -8.16 1.46
C SER A 107 -13.04 -6.93 2.24
N VAL A 108 -13.78 -5.82 2.06
CA VAL A 108 -13.55 -4.56 2.73
C VAL A 108 -14.85 -4.02 3.31
N SER A 109 -14.76 -3.51 4.53
CA SER A 109 -15.87 -2.88 5.25
C SER A 109 -15.61 -1.38 5.38
N PHE A 110 -16.66 -0.60 5.15
CA PHE A 110 -16.71 0.86 5.29
C PHE A 110 -17.68 1.21 6.40
N HIS A 111 -17.39 2.25 7.17
CA HIS A 111 -18.23 2.61 8.31
C HIS A 111 -18.33 4.13 8.45
N LEU A 112 -19.52 4.61 8.76
CA LEU A 112 -19.71 6.01 9.19
C LEU A 112 -19.01 6.24 10.52
N HIS A 113 -18.46 7.46 10.68
CA HIS A 113 -17.97 7.85 12.00
C HIS A 113 -19.16 7.97 12.97
N GLU A 114 -19.12 7.21 14.05
CA GLU A 114 -20.15 7.20 15.12
C GLU A 114 -19.46 7.35 16.46
N GLU A 115 -20.07 8.10 17.37
CA GLU A 115 -19.62 8.19 18.76
C GLU A 115 -19.80 6.85 19.48
N GLY A 116 -18.83 6.46 20.29
CA GLY A 116 -18.88 5.19 21.01
C GLY A 116 -17.72 5.01 21.99
N LEU A 117 -17.61 3.80 22.52
CA LEU A 117 -16.48 3.42 23.36
C LEU A 117 -15.19 3.42 22.55
N THR A 118 -14.16 4.09 23.07
CA THR A 118 -12.83 4.13 22.46
C THR A 118 -11.82 3.39 23.31
N HIS A 119 -11.00 2.57 22.66
CA HIS A 119 -9.88 1.88 23.29
C HIS A 119 -8.70 1.84 22.32
N GLN A 120 -7.52 2.21 22.80
CA GLN A 120 -6.28 2.10 22.04
C GLN A 120 -5.15 1.71 22.99
N LEU A 121 -4.30 0.79 22.54
CA LEU A 121 -3.06 0.52 23.22
C LEU A 121 -2.13 1.72 23.12
N PRO A 122 -1.34 2.04 24.18
CA PRO A 122 -0.37 3.12 24.08
C PRO A 122 0.64 2.84 22.97
N MET A 123 1.00 3.90 22.25
CA MET A 123 2.08 3.81 21.27
C MET A 123 3.39 3.42 21.99
N PRO A 124 4.22 2.52 21.42
CA PRO A 124 5.53 2.22 21.97
C PRO A 124 6.36 3.50 22.15
N ASP A 125 7.09 3.60 23.28
CA ASP A 125 8.04 4.69 23.49
C ASP A 125 9.29 4.43 22.63
N VAL A 126 9.39 5.17 21.54
CA VAL A 126 10.47 5.04 20.55
C VAL A 126 10.97 6.42 20.13
N SER A 127 12.22 6.49 19.67
CA SER A 127 12.81 7.72 19.15
C SER A 127 11.96 8.34 18.05
N LYS A 128 11.76 9.66 18.08
CA LYS A 128 11.04 10.39 17.02
C LYS A 128 11.77 10.29 15.68
N PRO A 129 11.06 10.37 14.55
CA PRO A 129 11.67 10.19 13.23
C PRO A 129 12.78 11.19 12.91
N ASP A 130 12.68 12.43 13.41
CA ASP A 130 13.69 13.47 13.18
C ASP A 130 15.00 13.23 13.95
N ALA A 131 14.98 12.39 14.99
CA ALA A 131 16.17 11.98 15.73
C ALA A 131 16.84 10.71 15.12
N LEU A 132 16.24 10.12 14.10
CA LEU A 132 16.74 8.92 13.44
C LEU A 132 17.41 9.26 12.11
N PRO A 133 18.42 8.49 11.67
CA PRO A 133 19.02 8.69 10.37
C PRO A 133 17.96 8.51 9.25
N SER A 134 18.02 9.38 8.26
CA SER A 134 17.18 9.27 7.07
C SER A 134 17.58 8.06 6.23
N GLU A 135 16.67 7.61 5.36
CA GLU A 135 16.98 6.54 4.42
C GLU A 135 18.17 6.90 3.52
N ALA A 136 18.33 8.17 3.15
CA ALA A 136 19.47 8.65 2.36
C ALA A 136 20.79 8.48 3.13
N GLU A 137 20.85 8.91 4.38
CA GLU A 137 22.04 8.74 5.22
C GLU A 137 22.39 7.26 5.47
N ILE A 138 21.37 6.41 5.68
CA ILE A 138 21.56 4.96 5.82
C ILE A 138 22.10 4.37 4.52
N ARG A 139 21.50 4.73 3.40
CA ARG A 139 21.91 4.31 2.07
C ARG A 139 23.36 4.69 1.79
N ASP A 140 23.73 5.95 2.00
CA ASP A 140 25.07 6.46 1.68
C ASP A 140 26.16 5.77 2.53
N ARG A 141 25.83 5.34 3.75
CA ARG A 141 26.74 4.53 4.61
C ARG A 141 26.87 3.08 4.16
N LEU A 142 25.80 2.49 3.66
CA LEU A 142 25.76 1.06 3.34
C LEU A 142 26.07 0.74 1.88
N LEU A 143 25.73 1.63 0.94
CA LEU A 143 25.93 1.41 -0.51
C LEU A 143 27.35 0.98 -0.89
N PRO A 144 28.44 1.59 -0.34
CA PRO A 144 29.79 1.18 -0.69
C PRO A 144 30.13 -0.28 -0.37
N GLN A 145 29.40 -0.88 0.58
CA GLN A 145 29.62 -2.26 1.07
C GLN A 145 28.70 -3.27 0.38
N MET A 146 27.76 -2.83 -0.47
CA MET A 146 26.76 -3.69 -1.08
C MET A 146 27.20 -4.16 -2.48
N PRO A 147 26.84 -5.43 -2.84
CA PRO A 147 26.98 -5.91 -4.21
C PRO A 147 26.18 -5.05 -5.22
N ASP A 148 26.69 -4.90 -6.44
CA ASP A 148 26.10 -4.04 -7.48
C ASP A 148 24.59 -4.23 -7.75
N PRO A 149 24.03 -5.46 -7.78
CA PRO A 149 22.59 -5.65 -7.96
C PRO A 149 21.75 -5.05 -6.83
N VAL A 150 22.27 -5.14 -5.58
CA VAL A 150 21.63 -4.61 -4.38
C VAL A 150 21.74 -3.09 -4.35
N ARG A 151 22.93 -2.55 -4.69
CA ARG A 151 23.20 -1.11 -4.79
C ARG A 151 22.19 -0.45 -5.73
N ARG A 152 22.03 -0.94 -6.96
CA ARG A 152 21.08 -0.41 -7.97
C ARG A 152 19.62 -0.40 -7.48
N TYR A 153 19.24 -1.32 -6.61
CA TYR A 153 17.91 -1.33 -6.00
C TYR A 153 17.75 -0.19 -5.00
N TYR A 154 18.77 0.08 -4.19
CA TYR A 154 18.74 1.15 -3.17
C TYR A 154 18.97 2.56 -3.73
N GLU A 155 19.57 2.69 -4.92
CA GLU A 155 19.77 3.98 -5.60
C GLU A 155 18.48 4.56 -6.19
N ARG A 156 17.43 3.75 -6.32
CA ARG A 156 16.14 4.20 -6.88
C ARG A 156 15.43 5.12 -5.91
N GLU A 157 14.82 6.18 -6.46
CA GLU A 157 13.88 7.00 -5.74
C GLU A 157 12.70 6.16 -5.26
N ARG A 158 12.26 6.37 -4.02
CA ARG A 158 11.17 5.63 -3.40
C ARG A 158 10.00 6.55 -3.07
N PRO A 159 8.76 6.08 -3.27
CA PRO A 159 7.57 6.87 -2.93
C PRO A 159 7.33 6.98 -1.42
N ILE A 160 7.90 6.06 -0.63
CA ILE A 160 7.78 5.99 0.82
C ILE A 160 9.17 6.03 1.44
N GLU A 161 9.43 7.01 2.29
CA GLU A 161 10.62 7.06 3.14
C GLU A 161 10.43 6.16 4.35
N LEU A 162 11.44 5.38 4.68
CA LEU A 162 11.48 4.46 5.82
C LEU A 162 12.57 4.89 6.79
N ARG A 163 12.22 5.04 8.08
CA ARG A 163 13.19 5.32 9.17
C ARG A 163 13.08 4.26 10.24
N PRO A 164 13.96 3.25 10.23
CA PRO A 164 14.00 2.21 11.25
C PRO A 164 14.47 2.78 12.60
N VAL A 165 13.78 2.42 13.67
CA VAL A 165 14.21 2.77 15.04
C VAL A 165 15.40 1.88 15.43
N GLU A 166 15.28 0.57 15.18
CA GLU A 166 16.35 -0.41 15.43
C GLU A 166 17.24 -0.54 14.18
N TYR A 167 18.14 0.42 14.00
CA TYR A 167 19.03 0.48 12.84
C TYR A 167 20.00 -0.71 12.75
N ASP A 168 20.39 -1.29 13.89
CA ASP A 168 21.36 -2.39 13.98
C ASP A 168 20.93 -3.63 13.17
N ARG A 169 19.63 -3.82 12.94
CA ARG A 169 19.12 -4.89 12.07
C ARG A 169 19.69 -4.82 10.64
N TYR A 170 19.85 -3.61 10.10
CA TYR A 170 20.42 -3.42 8.76
C TYR A 170 21.92 -3.70 8.72
N LEU A 171 22.55 -3.75 9.89
CA LEU A 171 23.96 -4.13 10.06
C LEU A 171 24.14 -5.63 10.35
N GLY A 172 23.07 -6.43 10.22
CA GLY A 172 23.09 -7.86 10.48
C GLY A 172 23.15 -8.24 11.97
N ARG A 173 22.94 -7.27 12.87
CA ARG A 173 22.92 -7.53 14.32
C ARG A 173 21.57 -8.09 14.75
N LYS A 174 21.60 -9.05 15.68
CA LYS A 174 20.38 -9.63 16.24
C LYS A 174 19.67 -8.63 17.14
N LEU A 175 18.36 -8.42 16.91
CA LEU A 175 17.54 -7.60 17.79
C LEU A 175 17.17 -8.39 19.05
N GLU A 176 17.36 -7.78 20.21
CA GLU A 176 16.81 -8.31 21.45
C GLU A 176 15.28 -8.10 21.48
N GLY A 177 14.52 -9.09 21.96
CA GLY A 177 13.07 -9.03 22.11
C GLY A 177 12.24 -9.20 20.84
N GLY A 178 12.84 -9.36 19.64
CA GLY A 178 12.13 -9.67 18.40
C GLY A 178 11.19 -8.57 17.88
N ARG A 179 11.21 -7.38 18.48
CA ARG A 179 10.41 -6.23 18.03
C ARG A 179 11.20 -5.39 17.04
N PHE A 180 10.46 -4.82 16.07
CA PHE A 180 11.01 -3.91 15.08
C PHE A 180 10.04 -2.76 14.86
N HIS A 181 10.53 -1.52 15.01
CA HIS A 181 9.74 -0.32 14.85
C HIS A 181 10.25 0.48 13.65
N LEU A 182 9.32 1.02 12.89
CA LEU A 182 9.61 1.70 11.64
C LEU A 182 8.68 2.90 11.48
N TRP A 183 9.24 4.08 11.27
CA TRP A 183 8.49 5.23 10.80
C TRP A 183 8.40 5.22 9.28
N MET A 184 7.22 5.55 8.75
CA MET A 184 6.96 5.61 7.31
C MET A 184 6.27 6.92 6.97
N ARG A 185 6.69 7.56 5.88
CA ARG A 185 5.98 8.71 5.30
C ARG A 185 6.09 8.71 3.78
N ALA A 186 5.11 9.31 3.10
CA ALA A 186 5.21 9.61 1.68
C ALA A 186 6.33 10.63 1.41
N THR A 187 7.07 10.48 0.29
CA THR A 187 8.18 11.37 -0.09
C THR A 187 7.73 12.69 -0.72
N GLY A 188 6.46 13.07 -0.52
CA GLY A 188 5.87 14.32 -0.97
C GLY A 188 4.54 14.58 -0.30
N HIS A 189 3.99 15.77 -0.57
CA HIS A 189 2.67 16.14 -0.06
C HIS A 189 1.58 15.37 -0.83
N LEU A 190 0.69 14.72 -0.09
CA LEU A 190 -0.53 14.12 -0.60
C LEU A 190 -1.70 15.01 -0.17
N ASP A 191 -2.48 15.49 -1.12
CA ASP A 191 -3.75 16.13 -0.80
C ASP A 191 -4.86 15.07 -0.60
N ARG A 192 -6.00 15.49 -0.03
CA ARG A 192 -7.12 14.57 0.19
C ARG A 192 -7.69 14.00 -1.11
N LYS A 193 -7.49 14.64 -2.25
CA LYS A 193 -7.98 14.19 -3.56
C LYS A 193 -7.07 13.14 -4.17
N SER A 194 -5.81 13.08 -3.74
CA SER A 194 -4.83 12.11 -4.24
C SER A 194 -4.93 10.73 -3.60
N VAL A 195 -5.79 10.55 -2.59
CA VAL A 195 -5.84 9.33 -1.76
C VAL A 195 -7.11 8.51 -1.96
N VAL A 196 -8.07 9.00 -2.76
CA VAL A 196 -9.36 8.32 -2.98
C VAL A 196 -9.64 8.13 -4.46
#